data_614460ce1f6615f9b75ce656e10c4cb6
#
_entry.id   614460ce1f6615f9b75ce656e10c4cb6
#
_cell.length_a   1.000
_cell.length_b   1.000
_cell.length_c   1.000
_cell.angle_alpha   90.00
_cell.angle_beta   90.00
_cell.angle_gamma   90.00
#
_symmetry.space_group_name_H-M   'P 1'
#
loop_
_entity.id
_entity.type
_entity.pdbx_description
1 polymer ?
#
loop_
_entity_poly.entity_id
_entity_poly.type
_entity_poly.pdbx_seq_one_letter_code
_entity_poly.pdbx_strand_id
1 'polypeptide(L)'
;MAGWRTVVVNTHSKLSYKNNHLIFRNSYKTEMIHLSEIDILLLETTDIVLTTMLVKRLVDENILVIFCDDKRLPTAFLTPYYARHDSSLQIARQISWKEDVKCEVWTAIIAQKILNQSYYLGECSFFEKSQSIMELYNGLEQFDPSNREGHSARIYFNTLFGNDFTRESDNDVN
;
A
#
# COMPACT_ATOMS: atom_id res chain seq x y z
N MET A 1 -1.30 18.29 11.03
CA MET A 1 -0.04 17.52 10.78
C MET A 1 -0.48 16.11 10.46
N ALA A 2 0.11 15.46 9.47
CA ALA A 2 -0.16 14.05 9.21
C ALA A 2 0.35 13.24 10.42
N GLY A 3 -0.38 12.19 10.80
CA GLY A 3 0.08 11.23 11.79
C GLY A 3 1.36 10.53 11.31
N TRP A 4 2.02 9.81 12.19
CA TRP A 4 3.28 9.12 11.90
C TRP A 4 3.27 7.67 12.39
N ARG A 5 2.21 7.28 13.08
CA ARG A 5 2.07 5.95 13.69
C ARG A 5 1.09 5.07 12.94
N THR A 6 1.47 3.82 12.73
CA THR A 6 0.52 2.74 12.44
C THR A 6 0.11 2.09 13.76
N VAL A 7 -1.18 2.10 14.06
CA VAL A 7 -1.75 1.44 15.24
C VAL A 7 -2.42 0.14 14.78
N VAL A 8 -1.96 -0.98 15.31
CA VAL A 8 -2.50 -2.30 15.01
C VAL A 8 -3.32 -2.81 16.18
N VAL A 9 -4.57 -3.19 15.94
CA VAL A 9 -5.47 -3.76 16.94
C VAL A 9 -5.73 -5.23 16.57
N ASN A 10 -5.14 -6.15 17.34
CA ASN A 10 -5.13 -7.58 17.06
C ASN A 10 -5.84 -8.44 18.10
N THR A 11 -6.55 -7.83 19.04
CA THR A 11 -7.27 -8.52 20.13
C THR A 11 -8.68 -8.01 20.25
N HIS A 12 -9.57 -8.86 20.82
CA HIS A 12 -10.92 -8.45 21.21
C HIS A 12 -10.89 -7.16 22.02
N SER A 13 -11.58 -6.13 21.54
CA SER A 13 -11.51 -4.81 22.16
C SER A 13 -12.66 -3.89 21.77
N LYS A 14 -12.87 -2.85 22.58
CA LYS A 14 -13.75 -1.74 22.27
C LYS A 14 -12.91 -0.49 22.02
N LEU A 15 -13.10 0.10 20.85
CA LEU A 15 -12.49 1.38 20.47
C LEU A 15 -13.53 2.48 20.54
N SER A 16 -13.18 3.57 21.21
CA SER A 16 -14.05 4.73 21.39
C SER A 16 -13.25 6.03 21.32
N TYR A 17 -13.94 7.15 21.25
CA TYR A 17 -13.36 8.50 21.19
C TYR A 17 -13.58 9.25 22.50
N LYS A 18 -12.55 9.95 22.99
CA LYS A 18 -12.65 10.93 24.07
C LYS A 18 -11.52 11.95 23.98
N ASN A 19 -11.84 13.25 23.99
CA ASN A 19 -10.87 14.35 24.08
C ASN A 19 -9.69 14.22 23.08
N ASN A 20 -9.97 14.06 21.79
CA ASN A 20 -9.00 13.86 20.70
C ASN A 20 -8.13 12.59 20.83
N HIS A 21 -8.56 11.63 21.64
CA HIS A 21 -7.88 10.34 21.77
C HIS A 21 -8.75 9.20 21.27
N LEU A 22 -8.12 8.25 20.62
CA LEU A 22 -8.59 6.89 20.49
C LEU A 22 -8.40 6.20 21.84
N ILE A 23 -9.50 5.68 22.38
CA ILE A 23 -9.50 4.90 23.63
C ILE A 23 -9.62 3.44 23.24
N PHE A 24 -8.57 2.69 23.45
CA PHE A 24 -8.56 1.23 23.36
C PHE A 24 -8.89 0.65 24.72
N ARG A 25 -9.83 -0.29 24.78
CA ARG A 25 -10.19 -1.01 26.01
C ARG A 25 -10.41 -2.49 25.73
N ASN A 26 -9.72 -3.32 26.45
CA ASN A 26 -9.99 -4.77 26.52
C ASN A 26 -10.12 -5.20 28.00
N SER A 27 -10.20 -6.52 28.25
CA SER A 27 -10.31 -7.08 29.61
C SER A 27 -9.09 -6.81 30.51
N TYR A 28 -7.96 -6.46 29.96
CA TYR A 28 -6.68 -6.36 30.67
C TYR A 28 -6.18 -4.93 30.81
N LYS A 29 -6.45 -4.06 29.84
CA LYS A 29 -5.90 -2.70 29.80
C LYS A 29 -6.82 -1.69 29.12
N THR A 30 -6.59 -0.43 29.48
CA THR A 30 -7.12 0.72 28.73
C THR A 30 -5.94 1.58 28.29
N GLU A 31 -5.87 1.87 27.00
CA GLU A 31 -4.84 2.75 26.43
C GLU A 31 -5.48 3.93 25.74
N MET A 32 -4.76 5.03 25.69
CA MET A 32 -5.18 6.26 25.02
C MET A 32 -4.09 6.71 24.05
N ILE A 33 -4.45 6.95 22.79
CA ILE A 33 -3.54 7.42 21.75
C ILE A 33 -4.15 8.68 21.16
N HIS A 34 -3.40 9.78 21.11
CA HIS A 34 -3.88 11.01 20.51
C HIS A 34 -4.07 10.84 19.00
N LEU A 35 -5.20 11.29 18.44
CA LEU A 35 -5.51 11.07 17.02
C LEU A 35 -4.48 11.67 16.07
N SER A 36 -3.87 12.81 16.42
CA SER A 36 -2.83 13.43 15.61
C SER A 36 -1.54 12.60 15.45
N GLU A 37 -1.36 11.55 16.27
CA GLU A 37 -0.23 10.66 16.15
C GLU A 37 -0.49 9.51 15.15
N ILE A 38 -1.76 9.24 14.87
CA ILE A 38 -2.18 8.07 14.09
C ILE A 38 -2.27 8.46 12.61
N ASP A 39 -1.57 7.74 11.75
CA ASP A 39 -1.68 7.81 10.30
C ASP A 39 -2.55 6.67 9.77
N ILE A 40 -2.31 5.47 10.28
CA ILE A 40 -3.04 4.25 9.89
C ILE A 40 -3.56 3.54 11.14
N LEU A 41 -4.83 3.14 11.11
CA LEU A 41 -5.46 2.24 12.09
C LEU A 41 -5.78 0.91 11.40
N LEU A 42 -5.03 -0.14 11.70
CA LEU A 42 -5.23 -1.48 11.19
C LEU A 42 -6.01 -2.32 12.20
N LEU A 43 -7.19 -2.78 11.81
CA LEU A 43 -8.06 -3.65 12.60
C LEU A 43 -7.84 -5.09 12.13
N GLU A 44 -6.86 -5.77 12.74
CA GLU A 44 -6.37 -7.07 12.31
C GLU A 44 -7.30 -8.23 12.69
N THR A 45 -8.25 -8.00 13.58
CA THR A 45 -9.26 -9.00 13.98
C THR A 45 -10.67 -8.50 13.73
N THR A 46 -11.58 -9.40 13.45
CA THR A 46 -13.02 -9.11 13.27
C THR A 46 -13.76 -8.87 14.58
N ASP A 47 -13.12 -9.17 15.74
CA ASP A 47 -13.72 -9.06 17.07
C ASP A 47 -13.43 -7.72 17.74
N ILE A 48 -13.79 -6.62 17.06
CA ILE A 48 -13.59 -5.24 17.54
C ILE A 48 -14.91 -4.47 17.47
N VAL A 49 -15.24 -3.76 18.54
CA VAL A 49 -16.39 -2.85 18.59
C VAL A 49 -15.91 -1.42 18.40
N LEU A 50 -16.44 -0.72 17.40
CA LEU A 50 -16.18 0.69 17.12
C LEU A 50 -17.39 1.55 17.48
N THR A 51 -17.15 2.71 18.09
CA THR A 51 -18.21 3.72 18.22
C THR A 51 -18.27 4.60 16.98
N THR A 52 -19.47 4.97 16.54
CA THR A 52 -19.68 5.86 15.37
C THR A 52 -19.02 7.22 15.56
N MET A 53 -18.93 7.72 16.79
CA MET A 53 -18.20 8.96 17.08
C MET A 53 -16.70 8.82 16.79
N LEU A 54 -16.09 7.68 17.12
CA LEU A 54 -14.70 7.41 16.78
C LEU A 54 -14.54 7.35 15.26
N VAL A 55 -15.39 6.59 14.56
CA VAL A 55 -15.37 6.47 13.08
C VAL A 55 -15.41 7.86 12.43
N LYS A 56 -16.35 8.72 12.87
CA LYS A 56 -16.44 10.09 12.38
C LYS A 56 -15.12 10.86 12.57
N ARG A 57 -14.53 10.78 13.76
CA ARG A 57 -13.27 11.50 14.05
C ARG A 57 -12.08 10.97 13.28
N LEU A 58 -11.98 9.68 13.07
CA LEU A 58 -10.93 9.09 12.23
C LEU A 58 -11.02 9.61 10.79
N VAL A 59 -12.24 9.74 10.25
CA VAL A 59 -12.47 10.32 8.92
C VAL A 59 -12.12 11.81 8.88
N ASP A 60 -12.56 12.59 9.88
CA ASP A 60 -12.28 14.04 9.96
C ASP A 60 -10.77 14.33 9.99
N GLU A 61 -9.98 13.47 10.66
CA GLU A 61 -8.52 13.61 10.78
C GLU A 61 -7.75 12.95 9.61
N ASN A 62 -8.47 12.41 8.60
CA ASN A 62 -7.91 11.68 7.46
C ASN A 62 -7.05 10.46 7.85
N ILE A 63 -7.37 9.78 8.94
CA ILE A 63 -6.71 8.55 9.37
C ILE A 63 -7.22 7.41 8.49
N LEU A 64 -6.31 6.67 7.86
CA LEU A 64 -6.65 5.49 7.08
C LEU A 64 -7.03 4.35 8.02
N VAL A 65 -8.26 3.86 7.92
CA VAL A 65 -8.72 2.69 8.68
C VAL A 65 -8.81 1.49 7.74
N ILE A 66 -8.12 0.41 8.08
CA ILE A 66 -8.09 -0.83 7.32
C ILE A 66 -8.75 -1.94 8.14
N PHE A 67 -9.68 -2.66 7.54
CA PHE A 67 -10.35 -3.82 8.12
C PHE A 67 -9.78 -5.10 7.51
N CYS A 68 -9.52 -6.09 8.36
CA CYS A 68 -9.07 -7.40 7.94
C CYS A 68 -10.16 -8.47 8.14
N ASP A 69 -10.01 -9.58 7.45
CA ASP A 69 -10.83 -10.77 7.63
C ASP A 69 -10.33 -11.65 8.80
N ASP A 70 -10.92 -12.84 8.94
CA ASP A 70 -10.57 -13.85 9.94
C ASP A 70 -9.17 -14.46 9.72
N LYS A 71 -8.62 -14.33 8.50
CA LYS A 71 -7.25 -14.71 8.17
C LYS A 71 -6.25 -13.57 8.35
N ARG A 72 -6.70 -12.40 8.86
CA ARG A 72 -5.93 -11.17 9.04
C ARG A 72 -5.49 -10.51 7.72
N LEU A 73 -6.15 -10.83 6.62
CA LEU A 73 -5.90 -10.20 5.33
C LEU A 73 -6.74 -8.93 5.18
N PRO A 74 -6.18 -7.82 4.69
CA PRO A 74 -6.93 -6.60 4.44
C PRO A 74 -8.04 -6.84 3.41
N THR A 75 -9.30 -6.49 3.77
CA THR A 75 -10.47 -6.68 2.91
C THR A 75 -11.21 -5.40 2.58
N ALA A 76 -11.10 -4.39 3.45
CA ALA A 76 -11.80 -3.12 3.26
C ALA A 76 -11.05 -1.97 3.92
N PHE A 77 -11.36 -0.76 3.51
CA PHE A 77 -10.90 0.45 4.18
C PHE A 77 -12.00 1.51 4.24
N LEU A 78 -11.91 2.38 5.23
CA LEU A 78 -12.85 3.47 5.41
C LEU A 78 -12.41 4.68 4.60
N THR A 79 -13.30 5.20 3.76
CA THR A 79 -13.09 6.45 3.01
C THR A 79 -14.13 7.49 3.37
N PRO A 80 -13.76 8.79 3.39
CA PRO A 80 -14.73 9.87 3.46
C PRO A 80 -15.71 9.78 2.28
N TYR A 81 -17.00 10.01 2.54
CA TYR A 81 -18.00 10.08 1.47
C TYR A 81 -17.73 11.24 0.51
N TYR A 82 -17.37 12.39 1.08
CA TYR A 82 -16.84 13.53 0.34
C TYR A 82 -15.33 13.55 0.52
N ALA A 83 -14.61 12.86 -0.37
CA ALA A 83 -13.16 12.97 -0.44
C ALA A 83 -12.77 14.36 -0.96
N ARG A 84 -11.63 14.55 -1.56
CA ARG A 84 -11.13 15.85 -2.03
C ARG A 84 -12.07 16.50 -3.04
N HIS A 85 -12.45 17.76 -2.83
CA HIS A 85 -13.28 18.52 -3.77
C HIS A 85 -12.60 18.80 -5.12
N ASP A 86 -11.27 18.62 -5.19
CA ASP A 86 -10.46 18.87 -6.40
C ASP A 86 -10.17 17.60 -7.23
N SER A 87 -10.73 16.43 -6.87
CA SER A 87 -10.43 15.16 -7.55
C SER A 87 -10.70 15.21 -9.04
N SER A 88 -11.84 15.77 -9.47
CA SER A 88 -12.18 15.90 -10.89
C SER A 88 -11.22 16.85 -11.63
N LEU A 89 -10.78 17.94 -10.98
CA LEU A 89 -9.79 18.86 -11.52
C LEU A 89 -8.42 18.19 -11.66
N GLN A 90 -7.98 17.40 -10.69
CA GLN A 90 -6.71 16.67 -10.76
C GLN A 90 -6.74 15.60 -11.86
N ILE A 91 -7.84 14.87 -11.99
CA ILE A 91 -8.03 13.90 -13.07
C ILE A 91 -8.02 14.60 -14.43
N ALA A 92 -8.73 15.73 -14.59
CA ALA A 92 -8.73 16.49 -15.82
C ALA A 92 -7.32 17.00 -16.18
N ARG A 93 -6.55 17.48 -15.20
CA ARG A 93 -5.15 17.89 -15.38
C ARG A 93 -4.28 16.72 -15.84
N GLN A 94 -4.42 15.54 -15.24
CA GLN A 94 -3.65 14.36 -15.61
C GLN A 94 -4.00 13.87 -17.02
N ILE A 95 -5.29 13.87 -17.39
CA ILE A 95 -5.74 13.50 -18.72
C ILE A 95 -5.18 14.47 -19.79
N SER A 96 -5.07 15.74 -19.45
CA SER A 96 -4.56 16.78 -20.35
C SER A 96 -3.03 16.81 -20.50
N TRP A 97 -2.30 15.93 -19.83
CA TRP A 97 -0.84 15.83 -20.01
C TRP A 97 -0.51 15.50 -21.46
N LYS A 98 0.52 16.17 -21.98
CA LYS A 98 1.06 15.88 -23.31
C LYS A 98 1.67 14.49 -23.32
N GLU A 99 1.73 13.88 -24.50
CA GLU A 99 2.25 12.51 -24.66
C GLU A 99 3.73 12.39 -24.26
N ASP A 100 4.54 13.40 -24.50
CA ASP A 100 5.93 13.46 -24.04
C ASP A 100 6.04 13.38 -22.51
N VAL A 101 5.20 14.14 -21.76
CA VAL A 101 5.16 14.08 -20.29
C VAL A 101 4.70 12.71 -19.80
N LYS A 102 3.67 12.13 -20.42
CA LYS A 102 3.22 10.77 -20.08
C LYS A 102 4.33 9.74 -20.30
N CYS A 103 5.05 9.87 -21.41
CA CYS A 103 6.17 9.04 -21.75
C CYS A 103 7.29 9.11 -20.68
N GLU A 104 7.72 10.31 -20.33
CA GLU A 104 8.75 10.53 -19.33
C GLU A 104 8.35 9.95 -17.96
N VAL A 105 7.13 10.25 -17.49
CA VAL A 105 6.62 9.75 -16.21
C VAL A 105 6.51 8.22 -16.22
N TRP A 106 5.97 7.63 -17.28
CA TRP A 106 5.86 6.18 -17.42
C TRP A 106 7.22 5.50 -17.42
N THR A 107 8.16 6.01 -18.20
CA THR A 107 9.52 5.47 -18.27
C THR A 107 10.23 5.56 -16.92
N ALA A 108 10.08 6.68 -16.20
CA ALA A 108 10.64 6.85 -14.86
C ALA A 108 10.07 5.85 -13.84
N ILE A 109 8.76 5.58 -13.88
CA ILE A 109 8.11 4.60 -13.00
C ILE A 109 8.64 3.20 -13.29
N ILE A 110 8.72 2.80 -14.57
CA ILE A 110 9.26 1.50 -14.97
C ILE A 110 10.73 1.36 -14.56
N ALA A 111 11.54 2.39 -14.82
CA ALA A 111 12.95 2.41 -14.43
C ALA A 111 13.12 2.15 -12.93
N GLN A 112 12.37 2.87 -12.10
CA GLN A 112 12.43 2.70 -10.63
C GLN A 112 11.94 1.32 -10.20
N LYS A 113 10.92 0.77 -10.85
CA LYS A 113 10.43 -0.58 -10.57
C LYS A 113 11.49 -1.64 -10.85
N ILE A 114 12.14 -1.58 -12.02
CA ILE A 114 13.21 -2.51 -12.41
C ILE A 114 14.39 -2.40 -11.43
N LEU A 115 14.81 -1.19 -11.08
CA LEU A 115 15.87 -0.95 -10.09
C LEU A 115 15.55 -1.57 -8.73
N ASN A 116 14.33 -1.34 -8.22
CA ASN A 116 13.92 -1.88 -6.93
C ASN A 116 13.93 -3.43 -6.94
N GLN A 117 13.50 -4.05 -8.03
CA GLN A 117 13.55 -5.51 -8.20
C GLN A 117 15.00 -6.02 -8.20
N SER A 118 15.90 -5.36 -8.92
CA SER A 118 17.33 -5.70 -8.92
C SER A 118 17.93 -5.60 -7.52
N TYR A 119 17.74 -4.48 -6.83
CA TYR A 119 18.27 -4.28 -5.48
C TYR A 119 17.74 -5.30 -4.49
N TYR A 120 16.45 -5.59 -4.51
CA TYR A 120 15.87 -6.57 -3.59
C TYR A 120 16.42 -7.98 -3.82
N LEU A 121 16.61 -8.42 -5.08
CA LEU A 121 17.26 -9.70 -5.35
C LEU A 121 18.71 -9.71 -4.86
N GLY A 122 19.43 -8.60 -4.97
CA GLY A 122 20.77 -8.45 -4.41
C GLY A 122 20.80 -8.63 -2.89
N GLU A 123 19.87 -7.99 -2.16
CA GLU A 123 19.72 -8.15 -0.71
C GLU A 123 19.37 -9.61 -0.33
N CYS A 124 18.59 -10.30 -1.17
CA CYS A 124 18.29 -11.72 -1.00
C CYS A 124 19.43 -12.65 -1.45
N SER A 125 20.60 -12.13 -1.81
CA SER A 125 21.79 -12.88 -2.28
C SER A 125 21.62 -13.58 -3.66
N PHE A 126 20.63 -13.19 -4.46
CA PHE A 126 20.46 -13.65 -5.83
C PHE A 126 21.24 -12.76 -6.83
N PHE A 127 22.56 -12.64 -6.66
CA PHE A 127 23.40 -11.67 -7.35
C PHE A 127 23.37 -11.78 -8.88
N GLU A 128 23.40 -12.98 -9.44
CA GLU A 128 23.33 -13.19 -10.89
C GLU A 128 22.00 -12.69 -11.48
N LYS A 129 20.90 -12.95 -10.78
CA LYS A 129 19.56 -12.49 -11.22
C LYS A 129 19.39 -10.99 -11.04
N SER A 130 19.92 -10.43 -9.95
CA SER A 130 20.00 -8.99 -9.75
C SER A 130 20.75 -8.31 -10.90
N GLN A 131 21.90 -8.84 -11.33
CA GLN A 131 22.67 -8.29 -12.42
C GLN A 131 21.93 -8.41 -13.77
N SER A 132 21.28 -9.54 -14.02
CA SER A 132 20.44 -9.71 -15.23
C SER A 132 19.32 -8.66 -15.31
N ILE A 133 18.69 -8.32 -14.19
CA ILE A 133 17.69 -7.24 -14.13
C ILE A 133 18.33 -5.87 -14.34
N MET A 134 19.53 -5.64 -13.78
CA MET A 134 20.25 -4.38 -14.00
C MET A 134 20.62 -4.14 -15.47
N GLU A 135 20.92 -5.20 -16.23
CA GLU A 135 21.15 -5.09 -17.67
C GLU A 135 19.87 -4.68 -18.43
N LEU A 136 18.69 -5.15 -17.98
CA LEU A 136 17.41 -4.70 -18.53
C LEU A 136 17.18 -3.21 -18.25
N TYR A 137 17.51 -2.74 -17.04
CA TYR A 137 17.46 -1.32 -16.69
C TYR A 137 18.35 -0.46 -17.59
N ASN A 138 19.60 -0.86 -17.77
CA ASN A 138 20.57 -0.11 -18.58
C ASN A 138 20.17 0.04 -20.04
N GLY A 139 19.34 -0.88 -20.56
CA GLY A 139 18.85 -0.82 -21.92
C GLY A 139 17.41 -0.30 -22.03
N LEU A 140 16.83 0.28 -20.98
CA LEU A 140 15.46 0.79 -21.00
C LEU A 140 15.35 1.99 -21.94
N GLU A 141 14.40 1.90 -22.86
CA GLU A 141 14.05 2.97 -23.80
C GLU A 141 12.73 3.64 -23.37
N GLN A 142 12.46 4.82 -23.93
CA GLN A 142 11.22 5.53 -23.68
C GLN A 142 10.00 4.67 -24.06
N PHE A 143 8.97 4.65 -23.20
CA PHE A 143 7.76 3.81 -23.31
C PHE A 143 8.01 2.29 -23.22
N ASP A 144 9.23 1.83 -22.99
CA ASP A 144 9.59 0.42 -22.91
C ASP A 144 9.07 -0.45 -24.08
N PRO A 145 9.41 -0.12 -25.34
CA PRO A 145 8.90 -0.85 -26.50
C PRO A 145 9.35 -2.31 -26.54
N SER A 146 10.45 -2.63 -25.88
CA SER A 146 10.99 -3.99 -25.74
C SER A 146 10.44 -4.78 -24.55
N ASN A 147 9.47 -4.22 -23.79
CA ASN A 147 8.84 -4.83 -22.63
C ASN A 147 9.85 -5.35 -21.57
N ARG A 148 10.85 -4.54 -21.24
CA ARG A 148 11.88 -4.87 -20.26
C ARG A 148 11.30 -4.98 -18.84
N GLU A 149 10.25 -4.21 -18.56
CA GLU A 149 9.49 -4.33 -17.32
C GLU A 149 8.92 -5.74 -17.14
N GLY A 150 8.25 -6.26 -18.17
CA GLY A 150 7.69 -7.61 -18.14
C GLY A 150 8.77 -8.70 -18.02
N HIS A 151 9.93 -8.51 -18.68
CA HIS A 151 11.08 -9.43 -18.53
C HIS A 151 11.67 -9.38 -17.13
N SER A 152 11.86 -8.19 -16.56
CA SER A 152 12.34 -7.99 -15.21
C SER A 152 11.40 -8.63 -14.17
N ALA A 153 10.09 -8.39 -14.32
CA ALA A 153 9.07 -8.98 -13.44
C ALA A 153 9.10 -10.52 -13.48
N ARG A 154 9.26 -11.12 -14.68
CA ARG A 154 9.37 -12.58 -14.81
C ARG A 154 10.60 -13.12 -14.07
N ILE A 155 11.78 -12.52 -14.27
CA ILE A 155 12.99 -12.92 -13.56
C ILE A 155 12.78 -12.80 -12.03
N TYR A 156 12.26 -11.66 -11.58
CA TYR A 156 12.06 -11.35 -10.19
C TYR A 156 11.13 -12.36 -9.49
N PHE A 157 9.93 -12.54 -10.01
CA PHE A 157 8.95 -13.44 -9.40
C PHE A 157 9.35 -14.90 -9.47
N ASN A 158 9.89 -15.37 -10.61
CA ASN A 158 10.38 -16.74 -10.71
C ASN A 158 11.55 -17.02 -9.76
N THR A 159 12.39 -16.02 -9.47
CA THR A 159 13.51 -16.18 -8.55
C THR A 159 13.02 -16.30 -7.10
N LEU A 160 11.99 -15.54 -6.71
CA LEU A 160 11.48 -15.53 -5.34
C LEU A 160 10.52 -16.68 -5.04
N PHE A 161 9.66 -17.04 -5.99
CA PHE A 161 8.54 -17.95 -5.79
C PHE A 161 8.62 -19.24 -6.61
N GLY A 162 9.65 -19.38 -7.46
CA GLY A 162 9.80 -20.54 -8.34
C GLY A 162 8.95 -20.45 -9.61
N ASN A 163 8.96 -21.56 -10.36
CA ASN A 163 8.25 -21.64 -11.66
C ASN A 163 6.72 -21.81 -11.51
N ASP A 164 6.25 -22.08 -10.29
CA ASP A 164 4.82 -22.25 -10.01
C ASP A 164 4.11 -20.91 -9.82
N PHE A 165 4.85 -19.81 -9.84
CA PHE A 165 4.26 -18.47 -9.81
C PHE A 165 3.59 -18.18 -11.17
N THR A 166 2.26 -18.24 -11.17
CA THR A 166 1.44 -17.80 -12.31
C THR A 166 0.58 -16.61 -11.85
N ARG A 167 0.36 -15.63 -12.72
CA ARG A 167 -0.55 -14.50 -12.45
C ARG A 167 -2.01 -14.87 -12.73
N GLU A 168 -2.39 -16.10 -12.48
CA GLU A 168 -3.77 -16.56 -12.61
C GLU A 168 -4.54 -16.26 -11.32
N SER A 169 -5.84 -15.94 -11.45
CA SER A 169 -6.69 -15.51 -10.33
C SER A 169 -6.87 -16.56 -9.24
N ASP A 170 -6.59 -17.82 -9.53
CA ASP A 170 -6.78 -18.96 -8.63
C ASP A 170 -5.47 -19.41 -7.93
N ASN A 171 -4.40 -18.61 -8.05
CA ASN A 171 -3.13 -18.93 -7.42
C ASN A 171 -3.01 -18.27 -6.05
N ASP A 172 -2.74 -19.05 -5.01
CA ASP A 172 -2.60 -18.60 -3.61
C ASP A 172 -1.44 -17.60 -3.38
N VAL A 173 -0.61 -17.36 -4.41
CA VAL A 173 0.56 -16.46 -4.36
C VAL A 173 0.30 -15.11 -5.05
N ASN A 174 -0.91 -14.86 -5.58
CA ASN A 174 -1.29 -13.58 -6.20
C ASN A 174 -1.77 -12.57 -5.17
#